data_97698ade6efa332d103659e2486ceaa3
#
_entry.id   97698ade6efa332d103659e2486ceaa3
#
_cell.length_a   1.000
_cell.length_b   1.000
_cell.length_c   1.000
_cell.angle_alpha   90.00
_cell.angle_beta   90.00
_cell.angle_gamma   90.00
#
_symmetry.space_group_name_H-M   'P 1'
#
loop_
_entity.id
_entity.type
_entity.pdbx_description
1 polymer ?
#
loop_
_entity_poly.entity_id
_entity_poly.type
_entity_poly.pdbx_seq_one_letter_code
_entity_poly.pdbx_strand_id
1 'polypeptide(L)'
;MDNSDLRGRLEFIQETEKLKDVLRSAHTAQGRQESTPEHTWRLCLMAMIFQDQLPGLDFERVLKICVIHDLGEALHGDVPAVRQTARHNKSADERNDLITLLAALPAPLQRNLLALWDDYENAVSP
;
A
#
# COMPACT_ATOMS: atom_id res chain seq x y z
N MET A 1 -2.44 -17.97 -18.63
CA MET A 1 -1.88 -16.60 -18.58
C MET A 1 -1.00 -16.41 -19.80
N ASP A 2 -1.22 -15.40 -20.59
CA ASP A 2 -0.38 -15.14 -21.75
C ASP A 2 0.93 -14.43 -21.39
N ASN A 3 1.84 -14.30 -22.36
CA ASN A 3 3.15 -13.71 -22.11
C ASN A 3 3.07 -12.23 -21.76
N SER A 4 2.11 -11.51 -22.33
CA SER A 4 1.91 -10.09 -22.04
C SER A 4 1.44 -9.89 -20.60
N ASP A 5 0.53 -10.73 -20.14
CA ASP A 5 0.03 -10.72 -18.77
C ASP A 5 1.16 -11.02 -17.78
N LEU A 6 1.95 -12.07 -18.06
CA LEU A 6 3.08 -12.42 -17.20
C LEU A 6 4.09 -11.27 -17.13
N ARG A 7 4.41 -10.67 -18.27
CA ARG A 7 5.37 -9.55 -18.31
C ARG A 7 4.88 -8.38 -17.47
N GLY A 8 3.61 -8.02 -17.61
CA GLY A 8 3.03 -6.91 -16.84
C GLY A 8 3.08 -7.15 -15.34
N ARG A 9 2.79 -8.38 -14.92
CA ARG A 9 2.87 -8.74 -13.50
C ARG A 9 4.29 -8.64 -12.96
N LEU A 10 5.26 -9.11 -13.73
CA LEU A 10 6.68 -9.05 -13.33
C LEU A 10 7.17 -7.60 -13.30
N GLU A 11 6.78 -6.78 -14.26
CA GLU A 11 7.11 -5.35 -14.28
C GLU A 11 6.55 -4.64 -13.04
N PHE A 12 5.31 -4.95 -12.67
CA PHE A 12 4.70 -4.38 -11.47
C PHE A 12 5.49 -4.75 -10.22
N ILE A 13 5.82 -6.03 -10.06
CA ILE A 13 6.59 -6.50 -8.92
C ILE A 13 7.95 -5.82 -8.87
N GLN A 14 8.60 -5.66 -10.01
CA GLN A 14 9.90 -5.00 -10.11
C GLN A 14 9.81 -3.52 -9.69
N GLU A 15 8.77 -2.82 -10.13
CA GLU A 15 8.57 -1.42 -9.75
C GLU A 15 8.32 -1.25 -8.26
N THR A 16 7.63 -2.20 -7.63
CA THR A 16 7.35 -2.11 -6.20
C THR A 16 8.59 -2.29 -5.33
N GLU A 17 9.69 -2.79 -5.90
CA GLU A 17 10.94 -2.88 -5.15
C GLU A 17 11.40 -1.51 -4.65
N LYS A 18 11.08 -0.45 -5.38
CA LYS A 18 11.44 0.91 -4.98
C LYS A 18 10.90 1.27 -3.59
N LEU A 19 9.83 0.62 -3.18
CA LEU A 19 9.24 0.86 -1.87
C LEU A 19 10.21 0.51 -0.73
N LYS A 20 11.14 -0.41 -0.96
CA LYS A 20 12.13 -0.80 0.05
C LYS A 20 13.02 0.38 0.47
N ASP A 21 13.21 1.34 -0.41
CA ASP A 21 14.04 2.52 -0.16
C ASP A 21 13.24 3.74 0.30
N VAL A 22 11.91 3.59 0.41
CA VAL A 22 11.05 4.66 0.91
C VAL A 22 11.07 4.62 2.44
N LEU A 23 11.64 5.66 3.05
CA LEU A 23 11.78 5.74 4.49
C LEU A 23 10.66 6.58 5.09
N ARG A 24 10.18 6.15 6.23
CA ARG A 24 9.18 6.86 7.01
C ARG A 24 9.87 7.81 7.98
N SER A 25 9.11 8.74 8.54
CA SER A 25 9.63 9.61 9.60
C SER A 25 9.80 8.90 10.93
N ALA A 26 9.21 7.70 11.09
CA ALA A 26 9.36 6.86 12.27
C ALA A 26 10.71 6.13 12.27
N HIS A 27 11.19 5.77 13.46
CA HIS A 27 12.47 5.08 13.64
C HIS A 27 12.26 3.74 14.33
N THR A 28 13.16 2.80 14.06
CA THR A 28 13.21 1.53 14.78
C THR A 28 13.76 1.75 16.20
N ALA A 29 13.64 0.75 17.05
CA ALA A 29 14.19 0.81 18.42
C ALA A 29 15.71 1.07 18.43
N GLN A 30 16.40 0.72 17.35
CA GLN A 30 17.85 0.94 17.22
C GLN A 30 18.20 2.31 16.62
N GLY A 31 17.22 3.16 16.36
CA GLY A 31 17.42 4.51 15.87
C GLY A 31 17.50 4.66 14.36
N ARG A 32 17.33 3.59 13.61
CA ARG A 32 17.33 3.63 12.14
C ARG A 32 15.92 4.01 11.64
N GLN A 33 15.86 4.79 10.57
CA GLN A 33 14.56 5.07 9.95
C GLN A 33 13.93 3.79 9.43
N GLU A 34 12.63 3.66 9.66
CA GLU A 34 11.84 2.51 9.21
C GLU A 34 11.47 2.68 7.75
N SER A 35 11.62 1.61 6.95
CA SER A 35 11.13 1.64 5.58
C SER A 35 9.62 1.35 5.54
N THR A 36 8.96 1.76 4.45
CA THR A 36 7.53 1.54 4.28
C THR A 36 7.16 0.05 4.29
N PRO A 37 7.88 -0.86 3.60
CA PRO A 37 7.58 -2.29 3.69
C PRO A 37 7.75 -2.88 5.09
N GLU A 38 8.73 -2.41 5.85
CA GLU A 38 8.89 -2.87 7.24
C GLU A 38 7.68 -2.50 8.08
N HIS A 39 7.17 -1.30 7.90
CA HIS A 39 5.95 -0.83 8.56
C HIS A 39 4.76 -1.71 8.17
N THR A 40 4.61 -2.00 6.88
CA THR A 40 3.52 -2.83 6.37
C THR A 40 3.56 -4.24 6.97
N TRP A 41 4.76 -4.85 7.01
CA TRP A 41 4.92 -6.16 7.63
C TRP A 41 4.44 -6.14 9.08
N ARG A 42 4.83 -5.13 9.83
CA ARG A 42 4.45 -5.02 11.24
C ARG A 42 2.95 -4.82 11.42
N LEU A 43 2.32 -4.02 10.54
CA LEU A 43 0.86 -3.87 10.56
C LEU A 43 0.14 -5.19 10.35
N CYS A 44 0.61 -5.98 9.39
CA CYS A 44 0.01 -7.30 9.14
C CYS A 44 0.16 -8.22 10.35
N LEU A 45 1.33 -8.20 10.98
CA LEU A 45 1.57 -9.00 12.18
C LEU A 45 0.65 -8.56 13.32
N MET A 46 0.49 -7.26 13.53
CA MET A 46 -0.42 -6.73 14.55
C MET A 46 -1.86 -7.20 14.30
N ALA A 47 -2.31 -7.16 13.05
CA ALA A 47 -3.64 -7.63 12.69
C ALA A 47 -3.82 -9.10 13.04
N MET A 48 -2.80 -9.92 12.79
CA MET A 48 -2.83 -11.35 13.13
C MET A 48 -2.93 -11.57 14.63
N ILE A 49 -2.19 -10.79 15.42
CA ILE A 49 -2.15 -10.95 16.88
C ILE A 49 -3.49 -10.57 17.52
N PHE A 50 -4.20 -9.62 16.93
CA PHE A 50 -5.49 -9.15 17.48
C PHE A 50 -6.71 -9.69 16.75
N GLN A 51 -6.53 -10.63 15.83
CA GLN A 51 -7.64 -11.15 15.01
C GLN A 51 -8.79 -11.71 15.88
N ASP A 52 -8.47 -12.41 16.95
CA ASP A 52 -9.46 -13.03 17.83
C ASP A 52 -10.29 -12.00 18.59
N GLN A 53 -9.82 -10.75 18.69
CA GLN A 53 -10.53 -9.66 19.34
C GLN A 53 -11.44 -8.88 18.37
N LEU A 54 -11.45 -9.24 17.09
CA LEU A 54 -12.18 -8.53 16.05
C LEU A 54 -13.05 -9.50 15.25
N PRO A 55 -14.06 -10.14 15.92
CA PRO A 55 -14.92 -11.08 15.24
C PRO A 55 -15.74 -10.41 14.15
N GLY A 56 -16.03 -11.15 13.08
CA GLY A 56 -16.80 -10.64 11.96
C GLY A 56 -16.00 -9.85 10.92
N LEU A 57 -14.69 -9.66 11.14
CA LEU A 57 -13.83 -8.99 10.18
C LEU A 57 -13.42 -9.94 9.07
N ASP A 58 -13.45 -9.45 7.82
CA ASP A 58 -12.88 -10.18 6.68
C ASP A 58 -11.36 -10.05 6.75
N PHE A 59 -10.72 -11.02 7.39
CA PHE A 59 -9.30 -10.93 7.71
C PHE A 59 -8.40 -10.96 6.47
N GLU A 60 -8.78 -11.74 5.47
CA GLU A 60 -8.04 -11.75 4.20
C GLU A 60 -8.04 -10.37 3.57
N ARG A 61 -9.19 -9.70 3.57
CA ARG A 61 -9.30 -8.35 3.04
C ARG A 61 -8.47 -7.36 3.83
N VAL A 62 -8.46 -7.47 5.15
CA VAL A 62 -7.65 -6.61 6.02
C VAL A 62 -6.16 -6.74 5.67
N LEU A 63 -5.66 -7.96 5.51
CA LEU A 63 -4.25 -8.17 5.16
C LEU A 63 -3.93 -7.59 3.78
N LYS A 64 -4.82 -7.77 2.81
CA LYS A 64 -4.63 -7.21 1.48
C LYS A 64 -4.58 -5.68 1.51
N ILE A 65 -5.46 -5.06 2.28
CA ILE A 65 -5.45 -3.60 2.45
C ILE A 65 -4.14 -3.14 3.08
N CYS A 66 -3.67 -3.84 4.12
CA CYS A 66 -2.38 -3.51 4.73
C CYS A 66 -1.25 -3.52 3.72
N VAL A 67 -1.23 -4.51 2.83
CA VAL A 67 -0.17 -4.64 1.83
C VAL A 67 -0.20 -3.50 0.83
N ILE A 68 -1.38 -3.04 0.41
CA ILE A 68 -1.46 -2.07 -0.69
C ILE A 68 -1.66 -0.62 -0.28
N HIS A 69 -1.97 -0.34 0.99
CA HIS A 69 -2.37 1.02 1.38
C HIS A 69 -1.28 2.08 1.12
N ASP A 70 0.00 1.73 1.23
CA ASP A 70 1.11 2.65 0.98
C ASP A 70 1.85 2.37 -0.33
N LEU A 71 1.29 1.53 -1.19
CA LEU A 71 1.99 1.07 -2.39
C LEU A 71 2.35 2.21 -3.34
N GLY A 72 1.49 3.23 -3.43
CA GLY A 72 1.74 4.39 -4.29
C GLY A 72 2.99 5.17 -3.91
N GLU A 73 3.48 5.04 -2.68
CA GLU A 73 4.70 5.72 -2.24
C GLU A 73 5.94 5.26 -3.00
N ALA A 74 5.87 4.15 -3.73
CA ALA A 74 6.98 3.68 -4.55
C ALA A 74 7.40 4.69 -5.61
N LEU A 75 6.50 5.58 -6.04
CA LEU A 75 6.79 6.60 -7.05
C LEU A 75 7.35 7.88 -6.47
N HIS A 76 6.78 8.40 -5.38
CA HIS A 76 7.14 9.72 -4.85
C HIS A 76 7.54 9.71 -3.38
N GLY A 77 7.55 8.55 -2.74
CA GLY A 77 7.95 8.42 -1.34
C GLY A 77 6.87 8.85 -0.35
N ASP A 78 7.21 8.77 0.93
CA ASP A 78 6.35 9.18 2.03
C ASP A 78 6.48 10.68 2.25
N VAL A 79 5.35 11.39 2.39
CA VAL A 79 5.34 12.82 2.69
C VAL A 79 4.95 13.00 4.16
N PRO A 80 5.86 13.49 5.02
CA PRO A 80 5.54 13.71 6.42
C PRO A 80 4.33 14.66 6.58
N ALA A 81 3.51 14.38 7.59
CA ALA A 81 2.30 15.16 7.84
C ALA A 81 2.59 16.65 7.99
N VAL A 82 3.74 17.01 8.58
CA VAL A 82 4.12 18.41 8.80
C VAL A 82 4.38 19.18 7.52
N ARG A 83 4.59 18.49 6.40
CA ARG A 83 4.85 19.12 5.09
C ARG A 83 3.62 19.15 4.19
N GLN A 84 2.50 18.63 4.67
CA GLN A 84 1.27 18.59 3.89
C GLN A 84 0.55 19.93 3.99
N THR A 85 0.56 20.69 2.91
CA THR A 85 -0.12 21.99 2.86
C THR A 85 -1.56 21.86 2.34
N ALA A 86 -1.88 20.77 1.65
CA ALA A 86 -3.19 20.52 1.07
C ALA A 86 -3.50 19.03 1.14
N ARG A 87 -4.13 18.59 2.21
CA ARG A 87 -4.40 17.16 2.46
C ARG A 87 -5.25 16.50 1.40
N HIS A 88 -6.26 17.21 0.90
CA HIS A 88 -7.12 16.69 -0.16
C HIS A 88 -6.34 16.42 -1.44
N ASN A 89 -5.29 17.21 -1.71
CA ASN A 89 -4.44 17.00 -2.87
C ASN A 89 -3.52 15.79 -2.68
N LYS A 90 -3.09 15.54 -1.45
CA LYS A 90 -2.26 14.36 -1.17
C LYS A 90 -2.99 13.07 -1.50
N SER A 91 -4.25 12.95 -1.09
CA SER A 91 -5.02 11.74 -1.36
C SER A 91 -5.20 11.52 -2.87
N ALA A 92 -5.51 12.59 -3.62
CA ALA A 92 -5.65 12.51 -5.07
C ALA A 92 -4.33 12.12 -5.73
N ASP A 93 -3.21 12.67 -5.27
CA ASP A 93 -1.88 12.38 -5.81
C ASP A 93 -1.49 10.93 -5.54
N GLU A 94 -1.73 10.42 -4.34
CA GLU A 94 -1.47 9.02 -4.00
C GLU A 94 -2.29 8.08 -4.86
N ARG A 95 -3.55 8.41 -5.10
CA ARG A 95 -4.42 7.59 -5.94
C ARG A 95 -3.91 7.55 -7.38
N ASN A 96 -3.51 8.70 -7.92
CA ASN A 96 -2.95 8.78 -9.27
C ASN A 96 -1.64 8.00 -9.38
N ASP A 97 -0.79 8.07 -8.37
CA ASP A 97 0.46 7.31 -8.32
C ASP A 97 0.18 5.81 -8.30
N LEU A 98 -0.81 5.39 -7.52
CA LEU A 98 -1.20 3.98 -7.48
C LEU A 98 -1.73 3.53 -8.84
N ILE A 99 -2.59 4.32 -9.48
CA ILE A 99 -3.10 4.00 -10.81
C ILE A 99 -1.96 3.85 -11.81
N THR A 100 -0.98 4.75 -11.77
CA THR A 100 0.19 4.68 -12.64
C THR A 100 0.97 3.39 -12.40
N LEU A 101 1.18 3.03 -11.14
CA LEU A 101 1.90 1.82 -10.77
C LEU A 101 1.16 0.56 -11.21
N LEU A 102 -0.18 0.56 -11.09
CA LEU A 102 -1.01 -0.59 -11.45
C LEU A 102 -1.15 -0.79 -12.95
N ALA A 103 -0.76 0.19 -13.77
CA ALA A 103 -1.05 0.20 -15.21
C ALA A 103 -0.47 -1.01 -15.96
N ALA A 104 0.59 -1.62 -15.45
CA ALA A 104 1.20 -2.81 -16.06
C ALA A 104 0.39 -4.09 -15.84
N LEU A 105 -0.55 -4.07 -14.90
CA LEU A 105 -1.34 -5.25 -14.54
C LEU A 105 -2.57 -5.42 -15.43
N PRO A 106 -3.10 -6.67 -15.54
CA PRO A 106 -4.38 -6.89 -16.22
C PRO A 106 -5.49 -6.05 -15.59
N ALA A 107 -6.43 -5.58 -16.42
CA ALA A 107 -7.50 -4.68 -15.96
C ALA A 107 -8.31 -5.19 -14.76
N PRO A 108 -8.71 -6.48 -14.70
CA PRO A 108 -9.43 -6.96 -13.51
C PRO A 108 -8.62 -6.82 -12.23
N LEU A 109 -7.31 -7.09 -12.29
CA LEU A 109 -6.44 -6.98 -11.14
C LEU A 109 -6.24 -5.52 -10.73
N GLN A 110 -6.08 -4.61 -11.71
CA GLN A 110 -6.02 -3.18 -11.43
C GLN A 110 -7.25 -2.72 -10.64
N ARG A 111 -8.44 -3.13 -11.10
CA ARG A 111 -9.69 -2.74 -10.44
C ARG A 111 -9.78 -3.28 -9.02
N ASN A 112 -9.38 -4.54 -8.83
CA ASN A 112 -9.44 -5.16 -7.51
C ASN A 112 -8.51 -4.47 -6.51
N LEU A 113 -7.29 -4.19 -6.91
CA LEU A 113 -6.32 -3.54 -6.02
C LEU A 113 -6.69 -2.09 -5.73
N LEU A 114 -7.17 -1.37 -6.75
CA LEU A 114 -7.62 0.02 -6.55
C LEU A 114 -8.84 0.07 -5.62
N ALA A 115 -9.75 -0.88 -5.74
CA ALA A 115 -10.92 -0.95 -4.86
C ALA A 115 -10.52 -1.16 -3.41
N LEU A 116 -9.49 -1.96 -3.15
CA LEU A 116 -8.97 -2.15 -1.79
C LEU A 116 -8.40 -0.84 -1.24
N TRP A 117 -7.66 -0.10 -2.06
CA TRP A 117 -7.11 1.19 -1.65
C TRP A 117 -8.21 2.22 -1.39
N ASP A 118 -9.21 2.28 -2.27
CA ASP A 118 -10.34 3.20 -2.09
C ASP A 118 -11.11 2.88 -0.81
N ASP A 119 -11.28 1.60 -0.50
CA ASP A 119 -11.94 1.16 0.73
C ASP A 119 -11.17 1.64 1.96
N TYR A 120 -9.85 1.48 1.95
CA TYR A 120 -8.99 1.96 3.03
C TYR A 120 -9.09 3.49 3.18
N GLU A 121 -8.97 4.22 2.08
CA GLU A 121 -8.94 5.69 2.10
C GLU A 121 -10.26 6.27 2.60
N ASN A 122 -11.37 5.65 2.21
CA ASN A 122 -12.71 6.11 2.58
C ASN A 122 -13.19 5.53 3.90
N ALA A 123 -12.47 4.56 4.46
CA ALA A 123 -12.82 3.88 5.70
C ALA A 123 -14.26 3.35 5.70
N VAL A 124 -14.69 2.76 4.57
CA VAL A 124 -16.06 2.26 4.43
C VAL A 124 -16.24 0.84 4.97
N SER A 125 -15.15 0.04 5.09
CA SER A 125 -15.24 -1.27 5.73
C SER A 125 -14.69 -1.23 7.14
N PRO A 126 -15.25 -2.09 8.02
CA PRO A 126 -14.79 -2.17 9.41
C PRO A 126 -13.35 -2.62 9.53
#